data_ec796046ad48c07fa150316bea5ae2b6
#
_entry.id   ec796046ad48c07fa150316bea5ae2b6
#
_cell.length_a   1.000
_cell.length_b   1.000
_cell.length_c   1.000
_cell.angle_alpha   90.00
_cell.angle_beta   90.00
_cell.angle_gamma   90.00
#
_symmetry.space_group_name_H-M   'P 1'
#
loop_
_entity.id
_entity.type
_entity.pdbx_description
1 polymer ?
#
loop_
_entity_poly.entity_id
_entity_poly.type
_entity_poly.pdbx_seq_one_letter_code
_entity_poly.pdbx_strand_id
1 'polypeptide(L)'
;MNNRDFDSWLSKFRLSISRYDYYVNFDKVVENVEKYKIELNILNSLIGSKNIEDDFEKIIEKYPETLKCIPVLLAVRGNEIYAQDEAGAFIYKFNEPSCSMEQYKYFMRKTGLFDLLANHIVNNLIDYVLGVETGLDSNGRKNRGGHQMEDLVESYIEKAGFVREDNYFKEMYLADVEKKWNIDLSALSNQGKARKRFDFVVKTDNMIYAIETNFYGGTGGGSKLNETARSYKMLSQEADTVDGFRFVWFTDGTAWRSARGNLRETFDVMDYIYSIDDMENGIMERIFI
;
A
#
# COMPACT_ATOMS: atom_id res chain seq x y z
N MET A 1 9.57 -1.65 34.42
CA MET A 1 8.46 -2.64 34.30
C MET A 1 7.17 -1.88 34.07
N ASN A 2 6.44 -2.26 33.05
CA ASN A 2 5.21 -1.62 32.66
C ASN A 2 4.13 -1.83 33.74
N ASN A 3 3.72 -0.75 34.42
CA ASN A 3 2.72 -0.80 35.48
C ASN A 3 1.26 -0.80 34.98
N ARG A 4 1.05 -0.90 33.64
CA ARG A 4 -0.26 -0.92 33.00
C ARG A 4 -0.87 -2.32 33.04
N ASP A 5 -2.19 -2.41 33.19
CA ASP A 5 -2.90 -3.68 33.09
C ASP A 5 -3.04 -4.12 31.65
N PHE A 6 -2.43 -5.26 31.30
CA PHE A 6 -2.40 -5.81 29.94
C PHE A 6 -3.79 -6.10 29.37
N ASP A 7 -4.70 -6.64 30.20
CA ASP A 7 -6.01 -7.04 29.70
C ASP A 7 -6.91 -5.84 29.44
N SER A 8 -6.83 -4.83 30.30
CA SER A 8 -7.46 -3.54 30.07
C SER A 8 -6.92 -2.88 28.80
N TRP A 9 -5.59 -2.86 28.61
CA TRP A 9 -4.94 -2.30 27.43
C TRP A 9 -5.37 -3.02 26.15
N LEU A 10 -5.28 -4.36 26.09
CA LEU A 10 -5.68 -5.17 24.93
C LEU A 10 -7.18 -5.06 24.62
N SER A 11 -8.03 -4.83 25.63
CA SER A 11 -9.48 -4.72 25.44
C SER A 11 -9.87 -3.51 24.58
N LYS A 12 -9.04 -2.47 24.53
CA LYS A 12 -9.24 -1.22 23.80
C LYS A 12 -8.80 -1.29 22.33
N PHE A 13 -8.18 -2.39 21.92
CA PHE A 13 -7.69 -2.56 20.55
C PHE A 13 -8.82 -2.51 19.54
N ARG A 14 -8.60 -1.76 18.48
CA ARG A 14 -9.57 -1.42 17.43
C ARG A 14 -9.81 -2.58 16.48
N LEU A 15 -11.04 -2.72 16.03
CA LEU A 15 -11.38 -3.69 14.98
C LEU A 15 -10.80 -3.28 13.61
N SER A 16 -10.79 -1.99 13.33
CA SER A 16 -10.32 -1.40 12.09
C SER A 16 -9.89 0.04 12.31
N ILE A 17 -8.92 0.50 11.50
CA ILE A 17 -8.51 1.90 11.35
C ILE A 17 -8.80 2.42 9.93
N SER A 18 -9.56 1.65 9.16
CA SER A 18 -9.87 1.99 7.77
C SER A 18 -10.70 3.27 7.70
N ARG A 19 -10.20 4.26 6.98
CA ARG A 19 -10.91 5.49 6.64
C ARG A 19 -11.93 5.22 5.53
N TYR A 20 -12.83 6.17 5.24
CA TYR A 20 -13.85 5.99 4.21
C TYR A 20 -13.27 5.80 2.79
N ASP A 21 -12.15 6.45 2.47
CA ASP A 21 -11.41 6.33 1.23
C ASP A 21 -10.59 5.03 1.09
N TYR A 22 -10.55 4.23 2.15
CA TYR A 22 -9.89 2.91 2.14
C TYR A 22 -10.48 1.97 1.10
N TYR A 23 -11.80 1.98 0.93
CA TYR A 23 -12.50 1.01 0.08
C TYR A 23 -12.31 1.29 -1.41
N VAL A 24 -12.62 2.49 -1.85
CA VAL A 24 -12.44 2.98 -3.23
C VAL A 24 -12.22 4.50 -3.15
N ASN A 25 -11.19 4.98 -3.82
CA ASN A 25 -10.99 6.40 -4.04
C ASN A 25 -11.66 6.80 -5.37
N PHE A 26 -12.94 7.18 -5.31
CA PHE A 26 -13.72 7.52 -6.50
C PHE A 26 -13.19 8.74 -7.24
N ASP A 27 -12.62 9.73 -6.56
CA ASP A 27 -12.03 10.91 -7.22
C ASP A 27 -10.89 10.47 -8.15
N LYS A 28 -10.00 9.61 -7.66
CA LYS A 28 -8.92 9.02 -8.46
C LYS A 28 -9.44 8.12 -9.59
N VAL A 29 -10.48 7.34 -9.34
CA VAL A 29 -11.11 6.47 -10.34
C VAL A 29 -11.66 7.32 -11.48
N VAL A 30 -12.43 8.37 -11.16
CA VAL A 30 -13.00 9.29 -12.15
C VAL A 30 -11.89 10.00 -12.93
N GLU A 31 -10.87 10.53 -12.24
CA GLU A 31 -9.71 11.16 -12.90
C GLU A 31 -9.03 10.23 -13.90
N ASN A 32 -8.87 8.95 -13.58
CA ASN A 32 -8.28 7.97 -14.48
C ASN A 32 -9.17 7.73 -15.72
N VAL A 33 -10.49 7.65 -15.56
CA VAL A 33 -11.43 7.46 -16.67
C VAL A 33 -11.44 8.69 -17.61
N GLU A 34 -11.41 9.90 -17.06
CA GLU A 34 -11.41 11.14 -17.84
C GLU A 34 -10.21 11.22 -18.81
N LYS A 35 -9.08 10.58 -18.51
CA LYS A 35 -7.90 10.51 -19.41
C LYS A 35 -8.18 9.80 -20.73
N TYR A 36 -9.20 8.94 -20.77
CA TYR A 36 -9.56 8.11 -21.93
C TYR A 36 -10.93 8.42 -22.50
N LYS A 37 -11.68 9.34 -21.92
CA LYS A 37 -13.11 9.55 -22.18
C LYS A 37 -13.45 9.83 -23.64
N ILE A 38 -12.63 10.64 -24.33
CA ILE A 38 -12.86 11.00 -25.73
C ILE A 38 -12.68 9.77 -26.60
N GLU A 39 -11.57 9.07 -26.45
CA GLU A 39 -11.21 7.89 -27.23
C GLU A 39 -12.15 6.72 -26.96
N LEU A 40 -12.58 6.53 -25.72
CA LEU A 40 -13.59 5.54 -25.35
C LEU A 40 -14.94 5.83 -26.03
N ASN A 41 -15.33 7.10 -26.15
CA ASN A 41 -16.54 7.48 -26.88
C ASN A 41 -16.43 7.15 -28.38
N ILE A 42 -15.26 7.32 -28.99
CA ILE A 42 -15.04 6.91 -30.39
C ILE A 42 -15.14 5.39 -30.50
N LEU A 43 -14.51 4.63 -29.60
CA LEU A 43 -14.56 3.17 -29.59
C LEU A 43 -15.96 2.61 -29.27
N ASN A 44 -16.85 3.37 -28.61
CA ASN A 44 -18.24 2.96 -28.41
C ASN A 44 -18.97 2.65 -29.72
N SER A 45 -18.55 3.23 -30.85
CA SER A 45 -19.14 2.94 -32.18
C SER A 45 -18.90 1.48 -32.64
N LEU A 46 -17.99 0.75 -32.02
CA LEU A 46 -17.75 -0.67 -32.27
C LEU A 46 -18.76 -1.57 -31.56
N ILE A 47 -19.50 -1.06 -30.60
CA ILE A 47 -20.46 -1.86 -29.83
C ILE A 47 -21.58 -2.31 -30.75
N GLY A 48 -21.77 -3.63 -30.86
CA GLY A 48 -22.77 -4.25 -31.71
C GLY A 48 -22.43 -4.27 -33.21
N SER A 49 -21.18 -3.93 -33.58
CA SER A 49 -20.76 -4.03 -34.99
C SER A 49 -20.81 -5.47 -35.49
N LYS A 50 -21.36 -5.66 -36.66
CA LYS A 50 -21.41 -6.94 -37.37
C LYS A 50 -20.13 -7.22 -38.17
N ASN A 51 -19.35 -6.18 -38.44
CA ASN A 51 -18.10 -6.23 -39.18
C ASN A 51 -16.96 -5.66 -38.28
N ILE A 52 -16.86 -6.16 -37.06
CA ILE A 52 -16.06 -5.58 -35.98
C ILE A 52 -14.59 -5.34 -36.35
N GLU A 53 -13.97 -6.25 -37.11
CA GLU A 53 -12.56 -6.15 -37.52
C GLU A 53 -12.34 -5.03 -38.55
N ASP A 54 -13.22 -4.91 -39.56
CA ASP A 54 -13.14 -3.85 -40.56
C ASP A 54 -13.47 -2.47 -39.95
N ASP A 55 -14.42 -2.42 -39.04
CA ASP A 55 -14.80 -1.18 -38.38
C ASP A 55 -13.74 -0.74 -37.38
N PHE A 56 -13.10 -1.68 -36.70
CA PHE A 56 -11.92 -1.41 -35.86
C PHE A 56 -10.78 -0.81 -36.68
N GLU A 57 -10.43 -1.42 -37.82
CA GLU A 57 -9.39 -0.91 -38.71
C GLU A 57 -9.67 0.53 -39.16
N LYS A 58 -10.89 0.82 -39.65
CA LYS A 58 -11.30 2.17 -40.04
C LYS A 58 -11.19 3.20 -38.91
N ILE A 59 -11.53 2.79 -37.68
CA ILE A 59 -11.40 3.67 -36.50
C ILE A 59 -9.94 3.95 -36.20
N ILE A 60 -9.08 2.92 -36.17
CA ILE A 60 -7.66 3.11 -35.86
C ILE A 60 -6.94 3.91 -36.95
N GLU A 61 -7.28 3.69 -38.23
CA GLU A 61 -6.73 4.50 -39.32
C GLU A 61 -7.08 5.99 -39.18
N LYS A 62 -8.32 6.28 -38.75
CA LYS A 62 -8.80 7.68 -38.61
C LYS A 62 -8.44 8.32 -37.27
N TYR A 63 -8.39 7.52 -36.21
CA TYR A 63 -8.19 7.95 -34.82
C TYR A 63 -7.18 7.01 -34.11
N PRO A 64 -5.90 7.00 -34.54
CA PRO A 64 -4.91 6.08 -34.00
C PRO A 64 -4.68 6.21 -32.50
N GLU A 65 -4.96 7.38 -31.93
CA GLU A 65 -4.87 7.65 -30.48
C GLU A 65 -5.84 6.79 -29.65
N THR A 66 -6.87 6.20 -30.27
CA THR A 66 -7.82 5.32 -29.57
C THR A 66 -7.18 4.00 -29.14
N LEU A 67 -6.08 3.57 -29.75
CA LEU A 67 -5.32 2.37 -29.36
C LEU A 67 -4.87 2.42 -27.88
N LYS A 68 -4.55 3.59 -27.35
CA LYS A 68 -4.13 3.74 -25.95
C LYS A 68 -5.19 3.26 -24.94
N CYS A 69 -6.44 3.13 -25.37
CA CYS A 69 -7.53 2.63 -24.51
C CYS A 69 -7.55 1.10 -24.39
N ILE A 70 -6.91 0.36 -25.30
CA ILE A 70 -7.00 -1.10 -25.32
C ILE A 70 -6.47 -1.73 -24.03
N PRO A 71 -5.33 -1.33 -23.46
CA PRO A 71 -4.84 -1.90 -22.22
C PRO A 71 -5.81 -1.75 -21.04
N VAL A 72 -6.47 -0.61 -20.89
CA VAL A 72 -7.40 -0.39 -19.76
C VAL A 72 -8.65 -1.25 -19.89
N LEU A 73 -9.08 -1.61 -21.10
CA LEU A 73 -10.18 -2.57 -21.30
C LEU A 73 -9.83 -3.98 -20.78
N LEU A 74 -8.54 -4.28 -20.62
CA LEU A 74 -8.01 -5.53 -20.05
C LEU A 74 -7.52 -5.33 -18.60
N ALA A 75 -7.92 -4.26 -17.93
CA ALA A 75 -7.47 -3.91 -16.57
C ALA A 75 -5.94 -3.71 -16.45
N VAL A 76 -5.26 -3.32 -17.53
CA VAL A 76 -3.81 -3.02 -17.57
C VAL A 76 -3.62 -1.50 -17.63
N ARG A 77 -2.85 -0.94 -16.69
CA ARG A 77 -2.53 0.50 -16.66
C ARG A 77 -1.28 0.88 -17.47
N GLY A 78 -0.56 -0.11 -17.97
CA GLY A 78 0.62 0.12 -18.81
C GLY A 78 0.25 0.34 -20.27
N ASN A 79 1.18 0.93 -21.04
CA ASN A 79 1.01 1.18 -22.49
C ASN A 79 1.54 0.03 -23.37
N GLU A 80 2.10 -1.01 -22.76
CA GLU A 80 2.65 -2.17 -23.44
C GLU A 80 2.10 -3.44 -22.82
N ILE A 81 1.78 -4.42 -23.66
CA ILE A 81 1.35 -5.75 -23.24
C ILE A 81 2.21 -6.79 -23.97
N TYR A 82 2.80 -7.68 -23.19
CA TYR A 82 3.45 -8.89 -23.71
C TYR A 82 2.41 -10.00 -23.81
N ALA A 83 2.32 -10.64 -24.98
CA ALA A 83 1.49 -11.81 -25.20
C ALA A 83 2.26 -12.89 -25.93
N GLN A 84 2.01 -14.15 -25.58
CA GLN A 84 2.65 -15.31 -26.19
C GLN A 84 1.64 -16.43 -26.40
N ASP A 85 1.67 -17.04 -27.58
CA ASP A 85 0.95 -18.27 -27.90
C ASP A 85 1.72 -19.10 -28.93
N GLU A 86 1.04 -20.02 -29.63
CA GLU A 86 1.61 -20.87 -30.67
C GLU A 86 2.14 -20.10 -31.91
N ALA A 87 1.63 -18.87 -32.14
CA ALA A 87 2.11 -18.00 -33.22
C ALA A 87 3.40 -17.23 -32.85
N GLY A 88 3.79 -17.24 -31.60
CA GLY A 88 5.00 -16.60 -31.10
C GLY A 88 4.78 -15.65 -29.95
N ALA A 89 5.81 -14.84 -29.67
CA ALA A 89 5.82 -13.85 -28.60
C ALA A 89 5.82 -12.44 -29.21
N PHE A 90 4.94 -11.58 -28.73
CA PHE A 90 4.76 -10.22 -29.25
C PHE A 90 4.71 -9.21 -28.11
N ILE A 91 5.29 -8.02 -28.36
CA ILE A 91 5.13 -6.85 -27.49
C ILE A 91 4.25 -5.84 -28.24
N TYR A 92 3.05 -5.65 -27.74
CA TYR A 92 2.08 -4.69 -28.29
C TYR A 92 2.25 -3.35 -27.59
N LYS A 93 2.61 -2.31 -28.35
CA LYS A 93 2.67 -0.91 -27.87
C LYS A 93 1.44 -0.17 -28.34
N PHE A 94 0.77 0.52 -27.42
CA PHE A 94 -0.52 1.14 -27.69
C PHE A 94 -0.47 2.67 -27.78
N ASN A 95 0.56 3.31 -27.24
CA ASN A 95 0.76 4.76 -27.42
C ASN A 95 1.59 5.08 -28.67
N GLU A 96 2.55 4.20 -28.99
CA GLU A 96 3.40 4.30 -30.17
C GLU A 96 3.32 2.97 -30.91
N PRO A 97 2.33 2.78 -31.81
CA PRO A 97 2.07 1.50 -32.44
C PRO A 97 3.31 0.92 -33.11
N SER A 98 3.68 -0.29 -32.74
CA SER A 98 4.86 -1.01 -33.24
C SER A 98 4.52 -2.28 -34.02
N CYS A 99 3.24 -2.65 -34.05
CA CYS A 99 2.73 -3.84 -34.70
C CYS A 99 1.88 -3.46 -35.95
N SER A 100 1.70 -4.41 -36.87
CA SER A 100 0.79 -4.24 -38.00
C SER A 100 -0.67 -4.24 -37.54
N MET A 101 -1.58 -3.72 -38.37
CA MET A 101 -3.03 -3.76 -38.10
C MET A 101 -3.50 -5.18 -37.87
N GLU A 102 -3.06 -6.13 -38.69
CA GLU A 102 -3.42 -7.55 -38.51
C GLU A 102 -2.95 -8.13 -37.18
N GLN A 103 -1.82 -7.70 -36.64
CA GLN A 103 -1.38 -8.10 -35.32
C GLN A 103 -2.26 -7.49 -34.20
N TYR A 104 -2.68 -6.22 -34.33
CA TYR A 104 -3.65 -5.63 -33.38
C TYR A 104 -5.03 -6.32 -33.47
N LYS A 105 -5.53 -6.64 -34.66
CA LYS A 105 -6.76 -7.43 -34.84
C LYS A 105 -6.62 -8.81 -34.19
N TYR A 106 -5.48 -9.47 -34.40
CA TYR A 106 -5.16 -10.75 -33.77
C TYR A 106 -5.21 -10.65 -32.23
N PHE A 107 -4.58 -9.60 -31.67
CA PHE A 107 -4.63 -9.32 -30.24
C PHE A 107 -6.06 -9.12 -29.73
N MET A 108 -6.86 -8.28 -30.38
CA MET A 108 -8.27 -8.02 -30.02
C MET A 108 -9.11 -9.29 -30.06
N ARG A 109 -8.86 -10.16 -31.03
CA ARG A 109 -9.55 -11.45 -31.19
C ARG A 109 -9.14 -12.43 -30.08
N LYS A 110 -7.84 -12.62 -29.85
CA LYS A 110 -7.31 -13.56 -28.84
C LYS A 110 -7.62 -13.15 -27.42
N THR A 111 -7.72 -11.87 -27.13
CA THR A 111 -8.11 -11.37 -25.81
C THR A 111 -9.63 -11.38 -25.58
N GLY A 112 -10.43 -11.66 -26.60
CA GLY A 112 -11.90 -11.65 -26.54
C GLY A 112 -12.51 -10.24 -26.56
N LEU A 113 -11.72 -9.18 -26.79
CA LEU A 113 -12.25 -7.81 -26.84
C LEU A 113 -13.22 -7.59 -27.99
N PHE A 114 -12.99 -8.23 -29.16
CA PHE A 114 -13.96 -8.17 -30.24
C PHE A 114 -15.30 -8.81 -29.87
N ASP A 115 -15.28 -9.94 -29.18
CA ASP A 115 -16.52 -10.58 -28.72
C ASP A 115 -17.25 -9.74 -27.67
N LEU A 116 -16.50 -9.12 -26.76
CA LEU A 116 -17.04 -8.19 -25.76
C LEU A 116 -17.82 -7.04 -26.40
N LEU A 117 -17.29 -6.48 -27.49
CA LEU A 117 -17.87 -5.34 -28.20
C LEU A 117 -18.99 -5.78 -29.16
N ALA A 118 -18.74 -6.76 -30.05
CA ALA A 118 -19.67 -7.17 -31.08
C ALA A 118 -20.96 -7.75 -30.52
N ASN A 119 -20.90 -8.47 -29.40
CA ASN A 119 -22.06 -9.17 -28.82
C ASN A 119 -22.84 -8.35 -27.80
N HIS A 120 -22.63 -7.03 -27.71
CA HIS A 120 -23.28 -6.17 -26.72
C HIS A 120 -23.14 -6.64 -25.27
N ILE A 121 -22.04 -7.27 -24.92
CA ILE A 121 -21.75 -7.66 -23.52
C ILE A 121 -21.56 -6.39 -22.67
N VAL A 122 -21.07 -5.32 -23.29
CA VAL A 122 -21.01 -3.96 -22.73
C VAL A 122 -21.85 -3.02 -23.59
N ASN A 123 -22.45 -2.00 -22.97
CA ASN A 123 -23.24 -0.99 -23.66
C ASN A 123 -22.54 0.38 -23.72
N ASN A 124 -21.57 0.62 -22.87
CA ASN A 124 -20.79 1.85 -22.81
C ASN A 124 -19.41 1.55 -22.25
N LEU A 125 -18.37 1.92 -22.98
CA LEU A 125 -16.98 1.69 -22.56
C LEU A 125 -16.53 2.62 -21.43
N ILE A 126 -17.15 3.79 -21.27
CA ILE A 126 -16.84 4.66 -20.13
C ILE A 126 -17.30 4.00 -18.84
N ASP A 127 -18.55 3.50 -18.81
CA ASP A 127 -19.08 2.80 -17.63
C ASP A 127 -18.31 1.51 -17.35
N TYR A 128 -17.92 0.78 -18.41
CA TYR A 128 -17.09 -0.41 -18.30
C TYR A 128 -15.73 -0.08 -17.68
N VAL A 129 -15.02 0.94 -18.17
CA VAL A 129 -13.71 1.36 -17.66
C VAL A 129 -13.82 1.93 -16.25
N LEU A 130 -14.93 2.61 -15.92
CA LEU A 130 -15.23 3.05 -14.55
C LEU A 130 -15.26 1.83 -13.59
N GLY A 131 -15.94 0.75 -14.01
CA GLY A 131 -15.96 -0.50 -13.25
C GLY A 131 -14.57 -1.15 -13.13
N VAL A 132 -13.81 -1.18 -14.24
CA VAL A 132 -12.42 -1.68 -14.25
C VAL A 132 -11.53 -0.89 -13.29
N GLU A 133 -11.52 0.43 -13.36
CA GLU A 133 -10.72 1.30 -12.49
C GLU A 133 -11.14 1.17 -11.02
N THR A 134 -12.44 1.04 -10.74
CA THR A 134 -12.96 0.74 -9.41
C THR A 134 -12.40 -0.58 -8.87
N GLY A 135 -12.37 -1.62 -9.70
CA GLY A 135 -11.79 -2.92 -9.35
C GLY A 135 -10.28 -2.83 -9.08
N LEU A 136 -9.54 -2.15 -9.95
CA LEU A 136 -8.10 -1.93 -9.80
C LEU A 136 -7.76 -1.12 -8.54
N ASP A 137 -8.54 -0.08 -8.24
CA ASP A 137 -8.35 0.70 -7.02
C ASP A 137 -8.71 -0.10 -5.77
N SER A 138 -9.80 -0.86 -5.80
CA SER A 138 -10.21 -1.77 -4.73
C SER A 138 -9.12 -2.84 -4.43
N ASN A 139 -8.47 -3.39 -5.45
CA ASN A 139 -7.34 -4.32 -5.27
C ASN A 139 -6.14 -3.69 -4.57
N GLY A 140 -5.96 -2.38 -4.71
CA GLY A 140 -4.93 -1.60 -4.00
C GLY A 140 -5.15 -1.45 -2.49
N ARG A 141 -6.30 -1.92 -1.93
CA ARG A 141 -6.61 -1.82 -0.49
C ARG A 141 -5.55 -2.42 0.42
N LYS A 142 -4.94 -3.55 0.02
CA LYS A 142 -3.90 -4.20 0.82
C LYS A 142 -2.70 -3.28 1.06
N ASN A 143 -2.32 -2.51 0.04
CA ASN A 143 -1.22 -1.56 0.14
C ASN A 143 -1.61 -0.34 0.98
N ARG A 144 -2.83 0.19 0.79
CA ARG A 144 -3.35 1.28 1.65
C ARG A 144 -3.45 0.86 3.10
N GLY A 145 -3.92 -0.36 3.38
CA GLY A 145 -4.00 -0.90 4.74
C GLY A 145 -2.65 -1.00 5.44
N GLY A 146 -1.56 -1.22 4.69
CA GLY A 146 -0.20 -1.29 5.23
C GLY A 146 0.29 0.04 5.80
N HIS A 147 -0.11 1.16 5.21
CA HIS A 147 0.34 2.51 5.62
C HIS A 147 -0.61 3.24 6.57
N GLN A 148 -1.84 2.75 6.77
CA GLN A 148 -2.82 3.47 7.61
C GLN A 148 -2.37 3.67 9.06
N MET A 149 -1.65 2.71 9.65
CA MET A 149 -1.12 2.86 11.00
C MET A 149 0.04 3.85 11.04
N GLU A 150 0.91 3.82 10.02
CA GLU A 150 1.97 4.81 9.86
C GLU A 150 1.40 6.23 9.74
N ASP A 151 0.43 6.45 8.83
CA ASP A 151 -0.20 7.75 8.64
C ASP A 151 -0.88 8.26 9.92
N LEU A 152 -1.49 7.34 10.69
CA LEU A 152 -2.11 7.68 11.97
C LEU A 152 -1.05 8.10 13.00
N VAL A 153 0.01 7.31 13.17
CA VAL A 153 1.11 7.62 14.10
C VAL A 153 1.79 8.93 13.70
N GLU A 154 2.05 9.15 12.41
CA GLU A 154 2.61 10.41 11.90
C GLU A 154 1.77 11.61 12.32
N SER A 155 0.44 11.52 12.18
CA SER A 155 -0.47 12.61 12.58
C SER A 155 -0.38 12.96 14.07
N TYR A 156 -0.09 11.98 14.93
CA TYR A 156 0.12 12.21 16.36
C TYR A 156 1.51 12.75 16.67
N ILE A 157 2.55 12.34 15.94
CA ILE A 157 3.91 12.92 16.04
C ILE A 157 3.86 14.42 15.69
N GLU A 158 3.18 14.78 14.60
CA GLU A 158 3.02 16.18 14.18
C GLU A 158 2.19 17.00 15.18
N LYS A 159 1.11 16.44 15.73
CA LYS A 159 0.31 17.08 16.78
C LYS A 159 1.11 17.34 18.06
N ALA A 160 2.08 16.48 18.36
CA ALA A 160 3.00 16.68 19.49
C ALA A 160 4.07 17.75 19.21
N GLY A 161 4.04 18.40 18.04
CA GLY A 161 4.90 19.52 17.69
C GLY A 161 6.18 19.14 16.94
N PHE A 162 6.34 17.89 16.52
CA PHE A 162 7.47 17.47 15.71
C PHE A 162 7.28 17.80 14.24
N VAL A 163 8.37 18.19 13.58
CA VAL A 163 8.39 18.66 12.19
C VAL A 163 9.21 17.69 11.34
N ARG A 164 8.64 17.27 10.22
CA ARG A 164 9.27 16.33 9.29
C ARG A 164 10.58 16.92 8.74
N GLU A 165 11.60 16.05 8.59
CA GLU A 165 12.97 16.37 8.13
C GLU A 165 13.74 17.34 9.02
N ASP A 166 13.15 17.77 10.15
CA ASP A 166 13.80 18.58 11.19
C ASP A 166 14.11 17.73 12.42
N ASN A 167 13.07 17.27 13.10
CA ASN A 167 13.19 16.50 14.33
C ASN A 167 12.41 15.17 14.32
N TYR A 168 11.69 14.83 13.23
CA TYR A 168 11.32 13.47 12.92
C TYR A 168 11.57 13.12 11.44
N PHE A 169 11.83 11.82 11.17
CA PHE A 169 12.20 11.29 9.86
C PHE A 169 11.42 10.01 9.59
N LYS A 170 10.96 9.80 8.34
CA LYS A 170 10.29 8.57 7.90
C LYS A 170 11.26 7.61 7.26
N GLU A 171 10.98 6.30 7.40
CA GLU A 171 11.65 5.22 6.67
C GLU A 171 13.19 5.27 6.76
N MET A 172 13.71 5.62 7.93
CA MET A 172 15.14 5.83 8.14
C MET A 172 15.87 4.52 8.43
N TYR A 173 16.98 4.27 7.72
CA TYR A 173 17.80 3.11 7.99
C TYR A 173 18.66 3.29 9.24
N LEU A 174 18.90 2.18 9.95
CA LEU A 174 19.74 2.16 11.15
C LEU A 174 21.10 2.81 10.90
N ALA A 175 21.79 2.51 9.80
CA ALA A 175 23.07 3.11 9.43
C ALA A 175 22.99 4.64 9.20
N ASP A 176 21.84 5.15 8.76
CA ASP A 176 21.65 6.59 8.61
C ASP A 176 21.44 7.26 9.98
N VAL A 177 20.78 6.57 10.92
CA VAL A 177 20.64 7.00 12.32
C VAL A 177 22.02 7.13 12.97
N GLU A 178 22.85 6.07 12.88
CA GLU A 178 24.23 6.06 13.40
C GLU A 178 25.03 7.23 12.85
N LYS A 179 25.02 7.41 11.54
CA LYS A 179 25.77 8.45 10.85
C LYS A 179 25.28 9.86 11.20
N LYS A 180 23.95 10.06 11.25
CA LYS A 180 23.36 11.40 11.44
C LYS A 180 23.64 11.95 12.83
N TRP A 181 23.59 11.10 13.86
CA TRP A 181 23.73 11.53 15.26
C TRP A 181 24.99 11.00 15.96
N ASN A 182 25.88 10.36 15.22
CA ASN A 182 27.14 9.81 15.73
C ASN A 182 26.92 8.92 16.96
N ILE A 183 25.98 7.99 16.87
CA ILE A 183 25.62 7.02 17.91
C ILE A 183 26.01 5.61 17.46
N ASP A 184 26.52 4.78 18.38
CA ASP A 184 26.81 3.37 18.10
C ASP A 184 25.57 2.51 18.39
N LEU A 185 24.98 1.94 17.33
CA LEU A 185 23.85 1.02 17.37
C LEU A 185 24.24 -0.42 17.06
N SER A 186 25.51 -0.78 17.14
CA SER A 186 26.01 -2.13 16.86
C SER A 186 25.44 -3.20 17.79
N ALA A 187 24.93 -2.81 18.97
CA ALA A 187 24.20 -3.67 19.88
C ALA A 187 22.83 -4.14 19.32
N LEU A 188 22.27 -3.43 18.34
CA LEU A 188 20.99 -3.78 17.73
C LEU A 188 21.18 -4.87 16.70
N SER A 189 20.59 -6.05 16.93
CA SER A 189 20.67 -7.15 15.99
C SER A 189 19.83 -6.88 14.74
N ASN A 190 20.42 -7.08 13.58
CA ASN A 190 19.71 -7.03 12.30
C ASN A 190 18.86 -8.28 12.05
N GLN A 191 18.83 -9.26 12.96
CA GLN A 191 18.19 -10.56 12.78
C GLN A 191 18.51 -11.19 11.42
N GLY A 192 19.75 -11.04 10.91
CA GLY A 192 20.16 -11.52 9.60
C GLY A 192 19.64 -10.70 8.41
N LYS A 193 18.91 -9.61 8.62
CA LYS A 193 18.49 -8.69 7.56
C LYS A 193 19.62 -7.70 7.26
N ALA A 194 20.01 -7.59 6.01
CA ALA A 194 21.12 -6.74 5.56
C ALA A 194 20.92 -5.24 5.86
N ARG A 195 19.66 -4.79 6.08
CA ARG A 195 19.34 -3.38 6.37
C ARG A 195 18.08 -3.31 7.24
N LYS A 196 18.22 -2.88 8.49
CA LYS A 196 17.09 -2.51 9.34
C LYS A 196 16.67 -1.09 8.99
N ARG A 197 15.38 -0.89 8.72
CA ARG A 197 14.74 0.41 8.50
C ARG A 197 13.62 0.57 9.51
N PHE A 198 13.52 1.74 10.11
CA PHE A 198 12.46 2.11 11.04
C PHE A 198 11.38 2.91 10.30
N ASP A 199 10.12 2.76 10.68
CA ASP A 199 9.02 3.53 10.10
C ASP A 199 9.18 5.02 10.39
N PHE A 200 9.57 5.35 11.63
CA PHE A 200 9.92 6.72 12.02
C PHE A 200 11.13 6.74 12.95
N VAL A 201 11.82 7.86 12.94
CA VAL A 201 12.83 8.22 13.96
C VAL A 201 12.50 9.63 14.45
N VAL A 202 12.30 9.80 15.76
CA VAL A 202 12.07 11.09 16.41
C VAL A 202 13.33 11.44 17.22
N LYS A 203 13.82 12.67 17.08
CA LYS A 203 14.96 13.19 17.84
C LYS A 203 14.51 14.33 18.76
N THR A 204 14.73 14.15 20.05
CA THR A 204 14.64 15.21 21.06
C THR A 204 16.04 15.67 21.45
N ASP A 205 16.15 16.62 22.34
CA ASP A 205 17.46 17.15 22.77
C ASP A 205 18.40 16.03 23.25
N ASN A 206 17.88 15.07 24.02
CA ASN A 206 18.68 14.08 24.72
C ASN A 206 18.51 12.64 24.18
N MET A 207 17.51 12.37 23.34
CA MET A 207 17.11 11.01 23.01
C MET A 207 16.77 10.84 21.53
N ILE A 208 17.06 9.66 20.99
CA ILE A 208 16.61 9.19 19.67
C ILE A 208 15.61 8.09 19.91
N TYR A 209 14.41 8.23 19.35
CA TYR A 209 13.35 7.24 19.40
C TYR A 209 13.16 6.61 18.03
N ALA A 210 13.49 5.32 17.89
CA ALA A 210 13.21 4.55 16.69
C ALA A 210 11.84 3.87 16.84
N ILE A 211 10.96 4.11 15.90
CA ILE A 211 9.54 3.75 15.99
C ILE A 211 9.18 2.74 14.89
N GLU A 212 8.49 1.68 15.29
CA GLU A 212 7.82 0.74 14.39
C GLU A 212 6.32 0.75 14.67
N THR A 213 5.54 0.54 13.60
CA THR A 213 4.08 0.61 13.66
C THR A 213 3.45 -0.63 13.02
N ASN A 214 2.37 -1.14 13.63
CA ASN A 214 1.61 -2.23 13.04
C ASN A 214 0.14 -2.12 13.40
N PHE A 215 -0.73 -2.47 12.46
CA PHE A 215 -2.13 -2.73 12.74
C PHE A 215 -2.50 -4.13 12.22
N TYR A 216 -2.99 -4.98 13.11
CA TYR A 216 -3.43 -6.33 12.77
C TYR A 216 -4.94 -6.48 12.99
N GLY A 217 -5.71 -6.06 11.98
CA GLY A 217 -7.16 -6.26 11.94
C GLY A 217 -7.55 -7.66 11.48
N GLY A 218 -8.79 -8.08 11.80
CA GLY A 218 -9.34 -9.36 11.35
C GLY A 218 -9.00 -10.55 12.24
N THR A 219 -9.12 -11.76 11.69
CA THR A 219 -9.05 -13.04 12.46
C THR A 219 -7.85 -13.92 12.09
N GLY A 220 -6.93 -13.44 11.25
CA GLY A 220 -5.86 -14.28 10.70
C GLY A 220 -4.45 -13.86 11.11
N GLY A 221 -3.48 -14.77 11.01
CA GLY A 221 -2.06 -14.43 10.98
C GLY A 221 -1.24 -14.68 12.25
N GLY A 222 -1.63 -15.64 13.11
CA GLY A 222 -0.94 -15.95 14.36
C GLY A 222 0.59 -16.07 14.26
N SER A 223 1.13 -16.74 13.24
CA SER A 223 2.59 -16.87 13.06
C SER A 223 3.30 -15.55 12.88
N LYS A 224 2.78 -14.66 12.01
CA LYS A 224 3.36 -13.35 11.76
C LYS A 224 3.31 -12.46 13.01
N LEU A 225 2.18 -12.46 13.72
CA LEU A 225 2.03 -11.70 14.97
C LEU A 225 3.04 -12.15 16.03
N ASN A 226 3.17 -13.48 16.21
CA ASN A 226 4.11 -14.05 17.15
C ASN A 226 5.56 -13.71 16.81
N GLU A 227 5.92 -13.77 15.53
CA GLU A 227 7.24 -13.38 15.03
C GLU A 227 7.50 -11.89 15.30
N THR A 228 6.54 -11.03 14.99
CA THR A 228 6.65 -9.58 15.24
C THR A 228 6.84 -9.27 16.73
N ALA A 229 6.02 -9.84 17.60
CA ALA A 229 6.12 -9.62 19.05
C ALA A 229 7.50 -10.03 19.59
N ARG A 230 8.00 -11.22 19.20
CA ARG A 230 9.34 -11.68 19.63
C ARG A 230 10.46 -10.81 19.10
N SER A 231 10.39 -10.45 17.83
CA SER A 231 11.38 -9.59 17.18
C SER A 231 11.49 -8.25 17.87
N TYR A 232 10.37 -7.61 18.17
CA TYR A 232 10.36 -6.28 18.78
C TYR A 232 10.67 -6.31 20.27
N LYS A 233 10.33 -7.41 20.97
CA LYS A 233 10.83 -7.67 22.33
C LYS A 233 12.36 -7.67 22.39
N MET A 234 13.01 -8.40 21.49
CA MET A 234 14.48 -8.46 21.43
C MET A 234 15.06 -7.09 21.09
N LEU A 235 14.51 -6.43 20.07
CA LEU A 235 14.98 -5.11 19.65
C LEU A 235 14.85 -4.05 20.76
N SER A 236 13.77 -4.09 21.55
CA SER A 236 13.60 -3.20 22.70
C SER A 236 14.66 -3.45 23.76
N GLN A 237 14.92 -4.72 24.10
CA GLN A 237 15.93 -5.08 25.09
C GLN A 237 17.35 -4.69 24.66
N GLU A 238 17.68 -4.85 23.37
CA GLU A 238 18.94 -4.40 22.79
C GLU A 238 19.03 -2.86 22.81
N ALA A 239 17.96 -2.15 22.43
CA ALA A 239 17.90 -0.70 22.44
C ALA A 239 18.07 -0.10 23.85
N ASP A 240 17.58 -0.78 24.88
CA ASP A 240 17.70 -0.34 26.27
C ASP A 240 19.16 -0.36 26.80
N THR A 241 20.05 -1.07 26.10
CA THR A 241 21.51 -1.09 26.42
C THR A 241 22.26 0.09 25.81
N VAL A 242 21.61 0.87 24.93
CA VAL A 242 22.24 2.00 24.25
C VAL A 242 21.81 3.32 24.90
N ASP A 243 22.80 4.08 25.41
CA ASP A 243 22.52 5.40 25.95
C ASP A 243 22.05 6.38 24.86
N GLY A 244 21.03 7.16 25.16
CA GLY A 244 20.49 8.14 24.22
C GLY A 244 19.61 7.54 23.09
N PHE A 245 19.27 6.25 23.16
CA PHE A 245 18.43 5.58 22.18
C PHE A 245 17.31 4.77 22.84
N ARG A 246 16.11 4.76 22.22
CA ARG A 246 14.96 3.94 22.64
C ARG A 246 14.24 3.40 21.43
N PHE A 247 13.73 2.18 21.56
CA PHE A 247 12.82 1.59 20.60
C PHE A 247 11.38 1.74 21.10
N VAL A 248 10.49 2.26 20.22
CA VAL A 248 9.07 2.48 20.52
C VAL A 248 8.23 1.66 19.55
N TRP A 249 7.22 0.98 20.05
CA TRP A 249 6.31 0.21 19.23
C TRP A 249 4.87 0.67 19.40
N PHE A 250 4.28 1.16 18.31
CA PHE A 250 2.84 1.43 18.24
C PHE A 250 2.15 0.27 17.55
N THR A 251 1.26 -0.42 18.27
CA THR A 251 0.54 -1.58 17.74
C THR A 251 -0.91 -1.58 18.17
N ASP A 252 -1.78 -2.07 17.29
CA ASP A 252 -3.21 -2.20 17.56
C ASP A 252 -3.83 -3.29 16.66
N GLY A 253 -5.11 -3.56 16.84
CA GLY A 253 -5.90 -4.49 16.04
C GLY A 253 -6.29 -5.78 16.73
N THR A 254 -7.55 -6.17 16.54
CA THR A 254 -8.16 -7.30 17.26
C THR A 254 -7.56 -8.67 16.96
N ALA A 255 -6.77 -8.82 15.89
CA ALA A 255 -6.07 -10.07 15.61
C ALA A 255 -5.07 -10.45 16.70
N TRP A 256 -4.55 -9.49 17.48
CA TRP A 256 -3.70 -9.75 18.64
C TRP A 256 -4.33 -10.65 19.70
N ARG A 257 -5.66 -10.75 19.74
CA ARG A 257 -6.35 -11.70 20.64
C ARG A 257 -5.96 -13.14 20.36
N SER A 258 -5.63 -13.49 19.11
CA SER A 258 -5.15 -14.85 18.72
C SER A 258 -3.68 -15.10 19.09
N ALA A 259 -2.90 -14.06 19.29
CA ALA A 259 -1.48 -14.11 19.66
C ALA A 259 -1.22 -13.50 21.05
N ARG A 260 -2.24 -13.48 21.92
CA ARG A 260 -2.25 -12.82 23.22
C ARG A 260 -1.05 -13.19 24.10
N GLY A 261 -0.63 -14.45 24.11
CA GLY A 261 0.47 -14.91 24.96
C GLY A 261 1.80 -14.21 24.64
N ASN A 262 2.20 -14.22 23.36
CA ASN A 262 3.45 -13.56 22.92
C ASN A 262 3.38 -12.03 23.07
N LEU A 263 2.23 -11.43 22.81
CA LEU A 263 2.06 -10.00 23.01
C LEU A 263 2.18 -9.63 24.50
N ARG A 264 1.61 -10.44 25.41
CA ARG A 264 1.74 -10.25 26.85
C ARG A 264 3.19 -10.33 27.32
N GLU A 265 3.92 -11.37 26.89
CA GLU A 265 5.35 -11.49 27.21
C GLU A 265 6.17 -10.28 26.75
N THR A 266 5.79 -9.66 25.63
CA THR A 266 6.45 -8.45 25.11
C THR A 266 6.04 -7.22 25.93
N PHE A 267 4.75 -7.07 26.22
CA PHE A 267 4.20 -5.98 27.00
C PHE A 267 4.78 -5.92 28.42
N ASP A 268 4.98 -7.07 29.06
CA ASP A 268 5.50 -7.17 30.43
C ASP A 268 6.95 -6.69 30.56
N VAL A 269 7.74 -6.71 29.49
CA VAL A 269 9.16 -6.35 29.46
C VAL A 269 9.48 -5.09 28.69
N MET A 270 8.58 -4.62 27.84
CA MET A 270 8.78 -3.45 26.99
C MET A 270 8.05 -2.24 27.55
N ASP A 271 8.77 -1.21 27.97
CA ASP A 271 8.18 0.02 28.55
C ASP A 271 7.53 0.91 27.48
N TYR A 272 8.06 0.90 26.24
CA TYR A 272 7.65 1.76 25.13
C TYR A 272 6.79 1.01 24.10
N ILE A 273 5.73 0.33 24.54
CA ILE A 273 4.71 -0.29 23.68
C ILE A 273 3.37 0.40 23.90
N TYR A 274 2.73 0.88 22.84
CA TYR A 274 1.53 1.71 22.92
C TYR A 274 0.48 1.32 21.87
N SER A 275 -0.77 1.60 22.17
CA SER A 275 -1.94 1.42 21.32
C SER A 275 -2.45 2.76 20.75
N ILE A 276 -3.47 2.68 19.92
CA ILE A 276 -4.18 3.87 19.44
C ILE A 276 -4.85 4.62 20.61
N ASP A 277 -5.43 3.88 21.57
CA ASP A 277 -6.01 4.49 22.78
C ASP A 277 -4.96 5.28 23.58
N ASP A 278 -3.72 4.77 23.67
CA ASP A 278 -2.65 5.50 24.34
C ASP A 278 -2.30 6.81 23.60
N MET A 279 -2.29 6.80 22.25
CA MET A 279 -2.07 8.01 21.44
C MET A 279 -3.19 9.05 21.63
N GLU A 280 -4.45 8.60 21.63
CA GLU A 280 -5.63 9.45 21.89
C GLU A 280 -5.58 10.09 23.28
N ASN A 281 -4.93 9.43 24.24
CA ASN A 281 -4.75 9.91 25.61
C ASN A 281 -3.41 10.65 25.83
N GLY A 282 -2.78 11.15 24.77
CA GLY A 282 -1.63 12.06 24.84
C GLY A 282 -0.34 11.36 25.28
N ILE A 283 -0.04 10.15 24.79
CA ILE A 283 1.19 9.46 25.10
C ILE A 283 2.40 10.11 24.42
N MET A 284 2.22 10.70 23.23
CA MET A 284 3.31 11.30 22.44
C MET A 284 4.02 12.41 23.24
N GLU A 285 3.25 13.28 23.89
CA GLU A 285 3.77 14.40 24.67
C GLU A 285 4.46 13.94 25.96
N ARG A 286 4.24 12.69 26.38
CA ARG A 286 4.82 12.13 27.61
C ARG A 286 6.08 11.32 27.37
N ILE A 287 6.26 10.73 26.19
CA ILE A 287 7.41 9.86 25.89
C ILE A 287 8.52 10.59 25.14
N PHE A 288 8.20 11.58 24.34
CA PHE A 288 9.19 12.35 23.59
C PHE A 288 9.65 13.59 24.37
N ILE A 289 10.42 13.34 25.42
CA ILE A 289 10.95 14.37 26.34
C ILE A 289 12.42 14.61 26.06
#